data_e3347327162f5c7c2a596cc0c7988620
#
_entry.id   e3347327162f5c7c2a596cc0c7988620
#
_cell.length_a   1.000
_cell.length_b   1.000
_cell.length_c   1.000
_cell.angle_alpha   90.00
_cell.angle_beta   90.00
_cell.angle_gamma   90.00
#
_symmetry.space_group_name_H-M   'P 1'
#
loop_
_entity.id
_entity.type
_entity.pdbx_description
1 polymer ?
#
loop_
_entity_poly.entity_id
_entity_poly.type
_entity_poly.pdbx_seq_one_letter_code
_entity_poly.pdbx_strand_id
1 'polypeptide(L)'
;VDSHGAAAEYFPGPKDGWHKVSPADAGMDAGIIQQAIDFHGRHDSTSVPYGVDIGTSIISGRAGEPFNELIGPVKQRGPVNGLIVRHGRIVAEWGDTERADMTFSVSKSYLSTTAALALDRGLILSLDDRVADYVQDGGFDSGHNNKITWHMLLNQTSAWEGTLWGKPDWCDRPEGPGLPHERALVEPGTKFKYNDVRVNRLALALTRVWRRPLPAVLHEHVMAKIGASPTWEWHGYDNSWVTVDGMRVQSVSGGGHWGGGLIISSRDHARFGYLCLRHGEWDGQRVFSADWVRRATTPTPSNPTYGYMNWYLNTNRELLPDAPATSFFHGGQGRNVIYVDWEHDLVVVARWIDNAALPEFIRLVLAAVK
;
A
#
# COMPACT_ATOMS: atom_id res chain seq x y z
N VAL A 1 20.46 -7.92 -41.73
CA VAL A 1 19.98 -6.98 -40.70
C VAL A 1 18.99 -7.77 -39.86
N ASP A 2 19.50 -8.46 -38.83
CA ASP A 2 18.70 -9.26 -37.90
C ASP A 2 17.99 -8.32 -36.92
N SER A 3 16.68 -8.15 -37.11
CA SER A 3 15.80 -7.62 -36.10
C SER A 3 15.71 -8.69 -35.00
N HIS A 4 16.51 -8.56 -33.95
CA HIS A 4 16.25 -9.27 -32.70
C HIS A 4 14.91 -8.70 -32.19
N GLY A 5 13.82 -9.41 -32.48
CA GLY A 5 12.53 -9.13 -31.87
C GLY A 5 12.71 -9.20 -30.36
N ALA A 6 12.43 -8.11 -29.67
CA ALA A 6 12.35 -8.13 -28.22
C ALA A 6 11.42 -9.29 -27.83
N ALA A 7 11.90 -10.19 -26.97
CA ALA A 7 11.06 -11.28 -26.48
C ALA A 7 9.80 -10.68 -25.87
N ALA A 8 8.63 -11.22 -26.26
CA ALA A 8 7.36 -10.74 -25.72
C ALA A 8 7.40 -10.72 -24.21
N GLU A 9 6.93 -9.62 -23.61
CA GLU A 9 6.86 -9.45 -22.18
C GLU A 9 6.02 -10.58 -21.57
N TYR A 10 6.52 -11.21 -20.52
CA TYR A 10 5.82 -12.32 -19.87
C TYR A 10 4.91 -11.80 -18.75
N PHE A 11 3.66 -12.23 -18.75
CA PHE A 11 2.72 -12.02 -17.65
C PHE A 11 2.25 -13.37 -17.10
N PRO A 12 2.26 -13.55 -15.77
CA PRO A 12 1.82 -14.81 -15.18
C PRO A 12 0.31 -14.99 -15.36
N GLY A 13 -0.09 -16.22 -15.71
CA GLY A 13 -1.49 -16.60 -15.76
C GLY A 13 -2.18 -16.56 -14.38
N PRO A 14 -3.49 -16.79 -14.32
CA PRO A 14 -4.22 -16.80 -13.06
C PRO A 14 -3.78 -17.97 -12.17
N LYS A 15 -3.87 -17.78 -10.85
CA LYS A 15 -3.54 -18.76 -9.82
C LYS A 15 -2.09 -19.26 -9.92
N ASP A 16 -1.91 -20.57 -10.13
CA ASP A 16 -0.60 -21.24 -10.07
C ASP A 16 0.22 -21.14 -11.35
N GLY A 17 -0.26 -20.41 -12.36
CA GLY A 17 0.40 -20.27 -13.67
C GLY A 17 1.63 -19.36 -13.69
N TRP A 18 2.31 -19.14 -12.58
CA TRP A 18 3.49 -18.27 -12.53
C TRP A 18 4.78 -19.05 -12.75
N HIS A 19 5.46 -18.77 -13.86
CA HIS A 19 6.70 -19.45 -14.21
C HIS A 19 7.83 -19.08 -13.23
N LYS A 20 8.58 -20.11 -12.83
CA LYS A 20 9.81 -19.98 -12.05
C LYS A 20 11.01 -20.20 -12.98
N VAL A 21 12.07 -19.44 -12.78
CA VAL A 21 13.33 -19.57 -13.49
C VAL A 21 14.47 -19.64 -12.49
N SER A 22 15.60 -20.23 -12.90
CA SER A 22 16.77 -20.20 -12.05
C SER A 22 17.31 -18.77 -11.93
N PRO A 23 17.98 -18.42 -10.82
CA PRO A 23 18.64 -17.12 -10.70
C PRO A 23 19.57 -16.82 -11.87
N ALA A 24 20.34 -17.81 -12.32
CA ALA A 24 21.26 -17.66 -13.43
C ALA A 24 20.56 -17.29 -14.74
N ASP A 25 19.42 -17.92 -15.04
CA ASP A 25 18.63 -17.62 -16.24
C ASP A 25 18.00 -16.21 -16.19
N ALA A 26 17.79 -15.70 -14.97
CA ALA A 26 17.34 -14.33 -14.74
C ALA A 26 18.49 -13.32 -14.61
N GLY A 27 19.74 -13.70 -14.85
CA GLY A 27 20.91 -12.84 -14.69
C GLY A 27 21.17 -12.43 -13.24
N MET A 28 20.95 -13.36 -12.28
CA MET A 28 21.18 -13.14 -10.86
C MET A 28 22.09 -14.23 -10.28
N ASP A 29 22.79 -13.87 -9.19
CA ASP A 29 23.65 -14.79 -8.46
C ASP A 29 22.87 -15.55 -7.39
N ALA A 30 22.79 -16.89 -7.53
CA ALA A 30 22.05 -17.75 -6.62
C ALA A 30 22.60 -17.73 -5.18
N GLY A 31 23.93 -17.63 -5.04
CA GLY A 31 24.59 -17.61 -3.73
C GLY A 31 24.28 -16.33 -2.96
N ILE A 32 24.26 -15.19 -3.65
CA ILE A 32 23.93 -13.89 -3.04
C ILE A 32 22.43 -13.82 -2.72
N ILE A 33 21.56 -14.35 -3.59
CA ILE A 33 20.12 -14.47 -3.28
C ILE A 33 19.93 -15.29 -2.00
N GLN A 34 20.62 -16.42 -1.86
CA GLN A 34 20.50 -17.22 -0.65
C GLN A 34 20.96 -16.45 0.60
N GLN A 35 22.02 -15.64 0.48
CA GLN A 35 22.44 -14.76 1.58
C GLN A 35 21.33 -13.75 1.96
N ALA A 36 20.64 -13.18 0.98
CA ALA A 36 19.51 -12.28 1.23
C ALA A 36 18.36 -13.00 1.94
N ILE A 37 18.01 -14.20 1.52
CA ILE A 37 16.96 -15.03 2.14
C ILE A 37 17.33 -15.36 3.59
N ASP A 38 18.57 -15.81 3.82
CA ASP A 38 19.08 -16.14 5.16
C ASP A 38 19.12 -14.90 6.06
N PHE A 39 19.46 -13.75 5.50
CA PHE A 39 19.44 -12.47 6.19
C PHE A 39 18.02 -12.13 6.65
N HIS A 40 17.03 -12.22 5.74
CA HIS A 40 15.63 -11.99 6.10
C HIS A 40 15.16 -12.95 7.21
N GLY A 41 15.51 -14.23 7.12
CA GLY A 41 15.16 -15.22 8.13
C GLY A 41 15.71 -14.93 9.53
N ARG A 42 16.81 -14.20 9.64
CA ARG A 42 17.42 -13.77 10.91
C ARG A 42 16.96 -12.42 11.41
N HIS A 43 16.19 -11.68 10.62
CA HIS A 43 15.74 -10.33 10.93
C HIS A 43 14.22 -10.22 10.88
N ASP A 44 13.55 -11.08 11.66
CA ASP A 44 12.10 -11.04 11.83
C ASP A 44 11.68 -9.69 12.46
N SER A 45 10.50 -9.24 12.12
CA SER A 45 9.94 -7.96 12.61
C SER A 45 9.88 -7.92 14.15
N THR A 46 10.51 -6.91 14.72
CA THR A 46 10.45 -6.65 16.17
C THR A 46 9.19 -5.87 16.56
N SER A 47 8.57 -5.17 15.61
CA SER A 47 7.34 -4.39 15.86
C SER A 47 6.07 -5.24 15.83
N VAL A 48 6.09 -6.37 15.13
CA VAL A 48 5.02 -7.38 15.09
C VAL A 48 5.67 -8.76 15.18
N PRO A 49 6.17 -9.19 16.36
CA PRO A 49 6.95 -10.40 16.48
C PRO A 49 6.13 -11.65 16.16
N TYR A 50 6.78 -12.65 15.55
CA TYR A 50 6.15 -13.95 15.34
C TYR A 50 5.86 -14.65 16.67
N GLY A 51 4.68 -15.27 16.76
CA GLY A 51 4.26 -15.97 17.97
C GLY A 51 3.69 -15.08 19.08
N VAL A 52 3.71 -13.76 18.91
CA VAL A 52 3.03 -12.82 19.78
C VAL A 52 1.64 -12.52 19.19
N ASP A 53 0.62 -12.40 20.05
CA ASP A 53 -0.72 -12.02 19.61
C ASP A 53 -0.69 -10.69 18.86
N ILE A 54 -1.22 -10.67 17.63
CA ILE A 54 -1.12 -9.51 16.75
C ILE A 54 -1.94 -8.32 17.27
N GLY A 55 -3.07 -8.58 17.92
CA GLY A 55 -3.86 -7.53 18.55
C GLY A 55 -3.09 -6.84 19.68
N THR A 56 -2.39 -7.64 20.49
CA THR A 56 -1.49 -7.12 21.52
C THR A 56 -0.35 -6.30 20.92
N SER A 57 0.25 -6.76 19.84
CA SER A 57 1.31 -6.03 19.12
C SER A 57 0.82 -4.69 18.57
N ILE A 58 -0.38 -4.64 18.02
CA ILE A 58 -0.99 -3.40 17.50
C ILE A 58 -1.19 -2.41 18.65
N ILE A 59 -1.81 -2.83 19.75
CA ILE A 59 -2.10 -1.96 20.90
C ILE A 59 -0.82 -1.48 21.57
N SER A 60 0.13 -2.37 21.83
CA SER A 60 1.39 -2.02 22.51
C SER A 60 2.30 -1.16 21.65
N GLY A 61 2.33 -1.37 20.34
CA GLY A 61 3.09 -0.54 19.40
C GLY A 61 2.58 0.91 19.30
N ARG A 62 1.39 1.18 19.86
CA ARG A 62 0.75 2.50 19.92
C ARG A 62 0.41 2.91 21.35
N ALA A 63 1.15 2.35 22.30
CA ALA A 63 0.98 2.70 23.71
C ALA A 63 1.12 4.22 23.90
N GLY A 64 0.13 4.82 24.56
CA GLY A 64 0.04 6.26 24.75
C GLY A 64 -0.80 7.03 23.70
N GLU A 65 -1.21 6.39 22.61
CA GLU A 65 -2.25 6.97 21.76
C GLU A 65 -3.63 6.85 22.43
N PRO A 66 -4.41 7.93 22.48
CA PRO A 66 -5.79 7.84 22.94
C PRO A 66 -6.66 7.09 21.91
N PHE A 67 -7.78 6.54 22.34
CA PHE A 67 -8.70 5.78 21.48
C PHE A 67 -8.03 4.58 20.81
N ASN A 68 -7.13 3.89 21.50
CA ASN A 68 -6.26 2.84 20.93
C ASN A 68 -6.92 1.43 20.90
N GLU A 69 -8.18 1.29 21.27
CA GLU A 69 -8.90 0.02 21.20
C GLU A 69 -9.09 -0.48 19.78
N LEU A 70 -8.98 -1.79 19.58
CA LEU A 70 -9.31 -2.44 18.32
C LEU A 70 -10.82 -2.37 18.06
N ILE A 71 -11.18 -2.04 16.84
CA ILE A 71 -12.57 -1.97 16.35
C ILE A 71 -12.79 -2.73 15.04
N GLY A 72 -11.76 -3.43 14.56
CA GLY A 72 -11.84 -4.28 13.38
C GLY A 72 -11.16 -5.63 13.57
N PRO A 73 -11.40 -6.58 12.67
CA PRO A 73 -10.85 -7.91 12.76
C PRO A 73 -9.33 -7.91 12.63
N VAL A 74 -8.69 -8.88 13.26
CA VAL A 74 -7.27 -9.15 13.15
C VAL A 74 -7.04 -10.62 12.80
N LYS A 75 -5.93 -10.91 12.15
CA LYS A 75 -5.49 -12.26 11.81
C LYS A 75 -4.07 -12.46 12.30
N GLN A 76 -3.81 -13.55 13.01
CA GLN A 76 -2.45 -13.89 13.45
C GLN A 76 -1.54 -14.10 12.24
N ARG A 77 -0.34 -13.54 12.31
CA ARG A 77 0.64 -13.63 11.21
C ARG A 77 1.29 -15.01 11.11
N GLY A 78 1.68 -15.36 9.90
CA GLY A 78 2.60 -16.45 9.63
C GLY A 78 4.07 -16.07 9.87
N PRO A 79 5.00 -17.02 9.67
CA PRO A 79 6.44 -16.74 9.65
C PRO A 79 6.85 -15.80 8.52
N VAL A 80 8.11 -15.36 8.53
CA VAL A 80 8.70 -14.59 7.44
C VAL A 80 8.57 -15.34 6.12
N ASN A 81 8.27 -14.62 5.07
CA ASN A 81 8.21 -15.16 3.73
C ASN A 81 8.46 -14.05 2.70
N GLY A 82 8.73 -14.42 1.47
CA GLY A 82 8.92 -13.46 0.40
C GLY A 82 9.22 -14.10 -0.93
N LEU A 83 9.32 -13.27 -1.96
CA LEU A 83 9.70 -13.71 -3.29
C LEU A 83 10.35 -12.57 -4.06
N ILE A 84 11.16 -12.97 -5.04
CA ILE A 84 11.84 -12.10 -6.00
C ILE A 84 11.29 -12.43 -7.38
N VAL A 85 10.81 -11.41 -8.08
CA VAL A 85 10.35 -11.49 -9.47
C VAL A 85 11.28 -10.64 -10.33
N ARG A 86 11.84 -11.21 -11.36
CA ARG A 86 12.62 -10.49 -12.37
C ARG A 86 12.16 -10.86 -13.77
N HIS A 87 12.03 -9.88 -14.65
CA HIS A 87 11.48 -10.05 -15.99
C HIS A 87 10.13 -10.80 -15.99
N GLY A 88 9.32 -10.50 -14.99
CA GLY A 88 8.00 -11.11 -14.80
C GLY A 88 7.98 -12.53 -14.25
N ARG A 89 9.13 -13.17 -14.00
CA ARG A 89 9.22 -14.57 -13.54
C ARG A 89 9.73 -14.65 -12.10
N ILE A 90 9.24 -15.60 -11.35
CA ILE A 90 9.73 -15.87 -9.99
C ILE A 90 11.15 -16.45 -10.07
N VAL A 91 12.10 -15.74 -9.47
CA VAL A 91 13.51 -16.13 -9.39
C VAL A 91 13.83 -16.87 -8.10
N ALA A 92 13.23 -16.43 -7.02
CA ALA A 92 13.36 -17.03 -5.69
C ALA A 92 12.08 -16.83 -4.89
N GLU A 93 11.80 -17.78 -4.01
CA GLU A 93 10.61 -17.78 -3.16
C GLU A 93 10.94 -18.55 -1.87
N TRP A 94 10.55 -18.02 -0.72
CA TRP A 94 10.80 -18.63 0.58
C TRP A 94 9.63 -18.44 1.54
N GLY A 95 9.43 -19.41 2.41
CA GLY A 95 8.30 -19.45 3.33
C GLY A 95 6.97 -19.74 2.62
N ASP A 96 5.87 -19.46 3.31
CA ASP A 96 4.51 -19.65 2.77
C ASP A 96 4.02 -18.35 2.10
N THR A 97 4.31 -18.21 0.83
CA THR A 97 3.97 -17.03 0.02
C THR A 97 2.52 -17.01 -0.45
N GLU A 98 1.79 -18.10 -0.29
CA GLU A 98 0.36 -18.22 -0.61
C GLU A 98 -0.52 -17.90 0.59
N ARG A 99 0.04 -17.89 1.80
CA ARG A 99 -0.68 -17.50 3.00
C ARG A 99 -1.13 -16.03 2.93
N ALA A 100 -2.42 -15.79 3.12
CA ALA A 100 -2.95 -14.43 3.27
C ALA A 100 -2.74 -13.95 4.71
N ASP A 101 -1.96 -12.90 4.89
CA ASP A 101 -1.71 -12.24 6.17
C ASP A 101 -2.12 -10.76 6.12
N MET A 102 -2.33 -10.16 7.29
CA MET A 102 -2.54 -8.71 7.38
C MET A 102 -1.35 -7.96 6.77
N THR A 103 -1.62 -6.97 5.95
CA THR A 103 -0.56 -6.19 5.30
C THR A 103 -0.44 -4.76 5.83
N PHE A 104 -1.30 -4.42 6.78
CA PHE A 104 -1.34 -3.08 7.38
C PHE A 104 -1.37 -1.98 6.32
N SER A 105 -0.45 -1.03 6.41
CA SER A 105 -0.49 0.17 5.57
C SER A 105 -0.16 -0.06 4.09
N VAL A 106 0.25 -1.25 3.67
CA VAL A 106 0.26 -1.57 2.23
C VAL A 106 -1.16 -1.47 1.65
N SER A 107 -2.20 -1.67 2.46
CA SER A 107 -3.60 -1.43 2.08
C SER A 107 -3.84 -0.04 1.48
N LYS A 108 -3.09 0.97 1.92
CA LYS A 108 -3.21 2.35 1.41
C LYS A 108 -2.87 2.44 -0.08
N SER A 109 -1.92 1.63 -0.55
CA SER A 109 -1.54 1.61 -1.96
C SER A 109 -2.67 1.04 -2.83
N TYR A 110 -3.36 0.03 -2.33
CA TYR A 110 -4.57 -0.50 -2.99
C TYR A 110 -5.73 0.49 -2.92
N LEU A 111 -5.89 1.20 -1.79
CA LEU A 111 -6.88 2.26 -1.66
C LEU A 111 -6.64 3.35 -2.71
N SER A 112 -5.43 3.82 -2.87
CA SER A 112 -5.10 4.83 -3.86
C SER A 112 -5.36 4.34 -5.30
N THR A 113 -5.23 3.04 -5.56
CA THR A 113 -5.57 2.45 -6.85
C THR A 113 -7.06 2.59 -7.17
N THR A 114 -7.93 2.51 -6.17
CA THR A 114 -9.38 2.77 -6.40
C THR A 114 -9.66 4.23 -6.77
N ALA A 115 -8.83 5.17 -6.33
CA ALA A 115 -8.88 6.57 -6.77
C ALA A 115 -8.38 6.72 -8.22
N ALA A 116 -7.30 6.02 -8.59
CA ALA A 116 -6.82 5.96 -9.96
C ALA A 116 -7.91 5.50 -10.92
N LEU A 117 -8.58 4.43 -10.56
CA LEU A 117 -9.68 3.87 -11.35
C LEU A 117 -10.87 4.83 -11.47
N ALA A 118 -11.19 5.57 -10.38
CA ALA A 118 -12.25 6.59 -10.41
C ALA A 118 -11.90 7.76 -11.33
N LEU A 119 -10.64 8.20 -11.32
CA LEU A 119 -10.12 9.24 -12.21
C LEU A 119 -10.17 8.76 -13.69
N ASP A 120 -9.68 7.56 -13.98
CA ASP A 120 -9.65 7.01 -15.33
C ASP A 120 -11.05 6.84 -15.92
N ARG A 121 -12.08 6.66 -15.09
CA ARG A 121 -13.49 6.49 -15.50
C ARG A 121 -14.31 7.78 -15.44
N GLY A 122 -13.71 8.89 -15.08
CA GLY A 122 -14.40 10.18 -14.99
C GLY A 122 -15.38 10.28 -13.82
N LEU A 123 -15.30 9.38 -12.83
CA LEU A 123 -16.04 9.52 -11.57
C LEU A 123 -15.46 10.66 -10.72
N ILE A 124 -14.18 10.91 -10.85
CA ILE A 124 -13.45 12.09 -10.40
C ILE A 124 -12.87 12.73 -11.66
N LEU A 125 -13.12 14.01 -11.89
CA LEU A 125 -12.68 14.70 -13.09
C LEU A 125 -11.24 15.19 -12.97
N SER A 126 -10.86 15.65 -11.77
CA SER A 126 -9.50 16.09 -11.47
C SER A 126 -9.18 15.80 -9.99
N LEU A 127 -7.94 15.42 -9.71
CA LEU A 127 -7.46 15.26 -8.33
C LEU A 127 -7.33 16.61 -7.61
N ASP A 128 -7.30 17.71 -8.33
CA ASP A 128 -7.28 19.06 -7.76
C ASP A 128 -8.68 19.60 -7.43
N ASP A 129 -9.72 18.85 -7.81
CA ASP A 129 -11.09 19.18 -7.40
C ASP A 129 -11.26 18.96 -5.90
N ARG A 130 -12.13 19.79 -5.29
CA ARG A 130 -12.50 19.63 -3.89
C ARG A 130 -13.35 18.37 -3.71
N VAL A 131 -13.03 17.62 -2.66
CA VAL A 131 -13.82 16.42 -2.32
C VAL A 131 -15.29 16.78 -2.05
N ALA A 132 -15.54 17.97 -1.47
CA ALA A 132 -16.87 18.50 -1.18
C ALA A 132 -17.77 18.62 -2.44
N ASP A 133 -17.17 18.75 -3.63
CA ASP A 133 -17.94 18.83 -4.89
C ASP A 133 -18.50 17.47 -5.32
N TYR A 134 -18.00 16.38 -4.75
CA TYR A 134 -18.39 14.99 -5.06
C TYR A 134 -19.08 14.28 -3.90
N VAL A 135 -18.73 14.61 -2.66
CA VAL A 135 -19.15 13.90 -1.44
C VAL A 135 -19.84 14.89 -0.49
N GLN A 136 -21.12 14.66 -0.25
CA GLN A 136 -21.98 15.53 0.57
C GLN A 136 -22.54 14.72 1.75
N ASP A 137 -21.65 14.27 2.63
CA ASP A 137 -21.98 13.44 3.78
C ASP A 137 -21.66 14.11 5.13
N GLY A 138 -21.47 15.43 5.11
CA GLY A 138 -21.11 16.21 6.28
C GLY A 138 -19.62 16.27 6.60
N GLY A 139 -18.80 15.40 6.03
CA GLY A 139 -17.37 15.32 6.34
C GLY A 139 -16.53 16.45 5.76
N PHE A 140 -17.05 17.18 4.78
CA PHE A 140 -16.34 18.25 4.08
C PHE A 140 -17.10 19.59 4.08
N ASP A 141 -18.05 19.77 5.01
CA ASP A 141 -18.95 20.94 5.02
C ASP A 141 -18.36 22.14 5.75
N SER A 142 -17.39 21.94 6.66
CA SER A 142 -16.76 23.07 7.37
C SER A 142 -15.94 23.95 6.42
N GLY A 143 -15.75 25.22 6.78
CA GLY A 143 -14.92 26.14 5.99
C GLY A 143 -13.47 25.67 5.86
N HIS A 144 -12.97 24.84 6.80
CA HIS A 144 -11.67 24.21 6.74
C HIS A 144 -11.68 22.99 5.80
N ASN A 145 -12.52 22.01 6.05
CA ASN A 145 -12.57 20.77 5.28
C ASN A 145 -13.05 20.97 3.83
N ASN A 146 -13.84 22.02 3.56
CA ASN A 146 -14.35 22.31 2.21
C ASN A 146 -13.23 22.61 1.19
N LYS A 147 -12.06 23.00 1.66
CA LYS A 147 -10.90 23.30 0.82
C LYS A 147 -10.13 22.05 0.36
N ILE A 148 -10.39 20.91 0.98
CA ILE A 148 -9.61 19.67 0.79
C ILE A 148 -9.88 19.11 -0.59
N THR A 149 -8.79 18.82 -1.34
CA THR A 149 -8.83 18.15 -2.63
C THR A 149 -8.51 16.66 -2.51
N TRP A 150 -8.81 15.90 -3.55
CA TRP A 150 -8.42 14.49 -3.64
C TRP A 150 -6.90 14.32 -3.55
N HIS A 151 -6.15 15.20 -4.20
CA HIS A 151 -4.68 15.23 -4.13
C HIS A 151 -4.18 15.36 -2.69
N MET A 152 -4.76 16.25 -1.89
CA MET A 152 -4.38 16.45 -0.49
C MET A 152 -4.67 15.23 0.38
N LEU A 153 -5.76 14.51 0.13
CA LEU A 153 -6.04 13.25 0.84
C LEU A 153 -5.03 12.17 0.43
N LEU A 154 -4.74 12.05 -0.86
CA LEU A 154 -3.84 11.03 -1.40
C LEU A 154 -2.40 11.18 -0.91
N ASN A 155 -1.87 12.40 -0.83
CA ASN A 155 -0.52 12.67 -0.36
C ASN A 155 -0.41 12.97 1.14
N GLN A 156 -1.50 12.79 1.88
CA GLN A 156 -1.58 13.01 3.33
C GLN A 156 -1.21 14.45 3.79
N THR A 157 -1.63 15.44 3.01
CA THR A 157 -1.51 16.86 3.38
C THR A 157 -2.86 17.51 3.68
N SER A 158 -3.94 16.73 3.77
CA SER A 158 -5.30 17.26 3.86
C SER A 158 -5.59 18.09 5.11
N ALA A 159 -4.94 17.78 6.22
CA ALA A 159 -5.29 18.34 7.53
C ALA A 159 -6.80 18.24 7.86
N TRP A 160 -7.47 17.19 7.35
CA TRP A 160 -8.89 16.98 7.61
C TRP A 160 -9.17 16.90 9.09
N GLU A 161 -10.22 17.56 9.52
CA GLU A 161 -10.65 17.62 10.92
C GLU A 161 -11.99 16.94 11.10
N GLY A 162 -12.07 16.11 12.12
CA GLY A 162 -13.31 15.45 12.48
C GLY A 162 -13.09 14.16 13.25
N THR A 163 -14.18 13.47 13.47
CA THR A 163 -14.20 12.13 14.08
C THR A 163 -14.83 11.16 13.09
N LEU A 164 -14.16 10.07 12.84
CA LEU A 164 -14.66 9.01 11.98
C LEU A 164 -14.54 7.65 12.68
N TRP A 165 -15.62 6.88 12.68
CA TRP A 165 -15.69 5.56 13.33
C TRP A 165 -15.31 5.59 14.82
N GLY A 166 -15.65 6.70 15.52
CA GLY A 166 -15.29 6.90 16.92
C GLY A 166 -13.84 7.32 17.17
N LYS A 167 -13.06 7.56 16.10
CA LYS A 167 -11.66 7.99 16.17
C LYS A 167 -11.53 9.45 15.74
N PRO A 168 -11.19 10.37 16.66
CA PRO A 168 -10.86 11.75 16.28
C PRO A 168 -9.60 11.80 15.43
N ASP A 169 -9.50 12.72 14.48
CA ASP A 169 -8.32 12.85 13.62
C ASP A 169 -7.01 13.07 14.39
N TRP A 170 -7.07 13.75 15.53
CA TRP A 170 -5.91 14.02 16.38
C TRP A 170 -5.45 12.81 17.21
N CYS A 171 -6.20 11.73 17.30
CA CYS A 171 -5.84 10.58 18.15
C CYS A 171 -4.73 9.71 17.54
N ASP A 172 -4.55 9.76 16.24
CA ASP A 172 -3.49 9.02 15.56
C ASP A 172 -2.18 9.83 15.55
N ARG A 173 -1.16 9.30 16.19
CA ARG A 173 0.17 9.93 16.31
C ARG A 173 0.05 11.38 16.77
N PRO A 174 -0.51 11.63 17.97
CA PRO A 174 -0.79 12.98 18.46
C PRO A 174 0.50 13.81 18.54
N GLU A 175 0.42 15.07 18.14
CA GLU A 175 1.53 16.02 18.19
C GLU A 175 1.44 16.87 19.45
N GLY A 176 2.41 16.70 20.34
CA GLY A 176 2.56 17.53 21.56
C GLY A 176 1.57 17.17 22.69
N PRO A 177 1.75 17.80 23.85
CA PRO A 177 0.99 17.51 25.07
C PRO A 177 -0.33 18.30 25.18
N GLY A 178 -0.71 19.09 24.18
CA GLY A 178 -1.91 19.95 24.20
C GLY A 178 -3.22 19.18 24.12
N LEU A 179 -4.30 19.80 24.58
CA LEU A 179 -5.64 19.30 24.34
C LEU A 179 -6.02 19.46 22.85
N PRO A 180 -6.87 18.58 22.30
CA PRO A 180 -7.22 18.60 20.86
C PRO A 180 -7.71 19.95 20.33
N HIS A 181 -8.46 20.67 21.17
CA HIS A 181 -9.02 21.98 20.83
C HIS A 181 -8.00 23.14 20.91
N GLU A 182 -6.82 22.90 21.48
CA GLU A 182 -5.73 23.88 21.59
C GLU A 182 -4.72 23.77 20.46
N ARG A 183 -4.83 22.72 19.63
CA ARG A 183 -3.93 22.56 18.50
C ARG A 183 -4.15 23.64 17.44
N ALA A 184 -3.05 24.11 16.86
CA ALA A 184 -3.10 25.00 15.71
C ALA A 184 -3.68 24.26 14.50
N LEU A 185 -4.65 24.88 13.83
CA LEU A 185 -5.15 24.38 12.55
C LEU A 185 -4.09 24.59 11.47
N VAL A 186 -3.74 23.52 10.80
CA VAL A 186 -2.85 23.54 9.64
C VAL A 186 -3.68 23.75 8.38
N GLU A 187 -3.32 24.70 7.55
CA GLU A 187 -4.02 24.92 6.28
C GLU A 187 -3.92 23.68 5.38
N PRO A 188 -5.05 23.17 4.83
CA PRO A 188 -5.03 22.04 3.92
C PRO A 188 -4.03 22.20 2.78
N GLY A 189 -3.27 21.15 2.51
CA GLY A 189 -2.27 21.12 1.44
C GLY A 189 -0.87 21.59 1.83
N THR A 190 -0.64 22.06 3.05
CA THR A 190 0.63 22.71 3.43
C THR A 190 1.60 21.80 4.18
N LYS A 191 1.10 20.80 4.92
CA LYS A 191 1.94 19.94 5.77
C LYS A 191 1.57 18.48 5.62
N PHE A 192 2.57 17.65 5.36
CA PHE A 192 2.42 16.20 5.44
C PHE A 192 2.18 15.77 6.90
N LYS A 193 1.15 14.94 7.10
CA LYS A 193 0.88 14.27 8.36
C LYS A 193 0.32 12.89 8.07
N TYR A 194 1.09 11.86 8.36
CA TYR A 194 0.62 10.49 8.30
C TYR A 194 -0.51 10.29 9.32
N ASN A 195 -1.71 9.93 8.86
CA ASN A 195 -2.89 9.88 9.73
C ASN A 195 -3.92 8.88 9.19
N ASP A 196 -4.15 7.82 9.95
CA ASP A 196 -5.06 6.74 9.54
C ASP A 196 -6.54 7.13 9.60
N VAL A 197 -6.95 8.09 10.44
CA VAL A 197 -8.33 8.61 10.42
C VAL A 197 -8.61 9.31 9.09
N ARG A 198 -7.67 10.13 8.62
CA ARG A 198 -7.77 10.84 7.34
C ARG A 198 -7.70 9.89 6.15
N VAL A 199 -6.91 8.84 6.25
CA VAL A 199 -6.89 7.74 5.24
C VAL A 199 -8.26 7.06 5.18
N ASN A 200 -8.85 6.74 6.32
CA ASN A 200 -10.18 6.13 6.38
C ASN A 200 -11.25 7.10 5.86
N ARG A 201 -11.05 8.42 6.02
CA ARG A 201 -11.92 9.43 5.41
C ARG A 201 -11.87 9.39 3.87
N LEU A 202 -10.68 9.21 3.31
CA LEU A 202 -10.52 8.97 1.86
C LEU A 202 -11.26 7.68 1.43
N ALA A 203 -11.12 6.60 2.20
CA ALA A 203 -11.80 5.34 1.90
C ALA A 203 -13.32 5.51 1.85
N LEU A 204 -13.91 6.24 2.81
CA LEU A 204 -15.33 6.54 2.81
C LEU A 204 -15.73 7.43 1.62
N ALA A 205 -14.95 8.47 1.33
CA ALA A 205 -15.21 9.36 0.21
C ALA A 205 -15.20 8.59 -1.14
N LEU A 206 -14.23 7.71 -1.34
CA LEU A 206 -14.16 6.86 -2.54
C LEU A 206 -15.33 5.85 -2.59
N THR A 207 -15.74 5.28 -1.46
CA THR A 207 -16.93 4.42 -1.39
C THR A 207 -18.18 5.16 -1.86
N ARG A 208 -18.33 6.42 -1.48
CA ARG A 208 -19.44 7.29 -1.92
C ARG A 208 -19.39 7.58 -3.42
N VAL A 209 -18.21 7.89 -3.95
CA VAL A 209 -18.01 8.17 -5.39
C VAL A 209 -18.28 6.92 -6.23
N TRP A 210 -17.77 5.77 -5.82
CA TRP A 210 -18.00 4.51 -6.51
C TRP A 210 -19.42 3.98 -6.32
N ARG A 211 -20.12 4.41 -5.26
CA ARG A 211 -21.46 3.94 -4.88
C ARG A 211 -21.55 2.43 -4.70
N ARG A 212 -20.46 1.81 -4.32
CA ARG A 212 -20.31 0.36 -4.10
C ARG A 212 -19.12 0.05 -3.19
N PRO A 213 -19.03 -1.18 -2.62
CA PRO A 213 -17.88 -1.56 -1.79
C PRO A 213 -16.56 -1.50 -2.56
N LEU A 214 -15.53 -0.88 -1.98
CA LEU A 214 -14.21 -0.82 -2.62
C LEU A 214 -13.56 -2.19 -2.85
N PRO A 215 -13.74 -3.23 -2.00
CA PRO A 215 -13.27 -4.57 -2.32
C PRO A 215 -13.84 -5.11 -3.65
N ALA A 216 -15.11 -4.84 -3.95
CA ALA A 216 -15.72 -5.25 -5.21
C ALA A 216 -15.12 -4.47 -6.40
N VAL A 217 -14.86 -3.18 -6.23
CA VAL A 217 -14.18 -2.35 -7.24
C VAL A 217 -12.78 -2.88 -7.51
N LEU A 218 -12.00 -3.13 -6.46
CA LEU A 218 -10.63 -3.65 -6.58
C LEU A 218 -10.62 -5.03 -7.24
N HIS A 219 -11.54 -5.91 -6.86
CA HIS A 219 -11.65 -7.24 -7.46
C HIS A 219 -11.90 -7.16 -8.97
N GLU A 220 -12.94 -6.46 -9.37
CA GLU A 220 -13.38 -6.39 -10.77
C GLU A 220 -12.35 -5.71 -11.68
N HIS A 221 -11.78 -4.62 -11.21
CA HIS A 221 -10.96 -3.75 -12.07
C HIS A 221 -9.47 -4.00 -11.98
N VAL A 222 -9.00 -4.69 -10.94
CA VAL A 222 -7.57 -4.97 -10.74
C VAL A 222 -7.30 -6.45 -10.49
N MET A 223 -7.76 -6.99 -9.36
CA MET A 223 -7.30 -8.29 -8.88
C MET A 223 -7.66 -9.44 -9.81
N ALA A 224 -8.86 -9.45 -10.38
CA ALA A 224 -9.26 -10.43 -11.38
C ALA A 224 -8.42 -10.32 -12.66
N LYS A 225 -8.06 -9.11 -13.08
CA LYS A 225 -7.28 -8.87 -14.30
C LYS A 225 -5.83 -9.31 -14.18
N ILE A 226 -5.23 -9.15 -12.99
CA ILE A 226 -3.86 -9.59 -12.75
C ILE A 226 -3.77 -11.06 -12.30
N GLY A 227 -4.89 -11.78 -12.29
CA GLY A 227 -4.95 -13.19 -11.93
C GLY A 227 -4.66 -13.48 -10.46
N ALA A 228 -4.99 -12.55 -9.56
CA ALA A 228 -4.84 -12.73 -8.13
C ALA A 228 -5.67 -13.91 -7.60
N SER A 229 -5.23 -14.51 -6.49
CA SER A 229 -5.95 -15.59 -5.83
C SER A 229 -7.29 -15.08 -5.25
N PRO A 230 -8.24 -15.97 -4.94
CA PRO A 230 -9.49 -15.60 -4.29
C PRO A 230 -9.35 -15.47 -2.75
N THR A 231 -8.12 -15.55 -2.21
CA THR A 231 -7.91 -15.66 -0.75
C THR A 231 -7.76 -14.30 -0.05
N TRP A 232 -7.58 -13.22 -0.79
CA TRP A 232 -7.48 -11.90 -0.20
C TRP A 232 -8.84 -11.39 0.28
N GLU A 233 -8.82 -10.59 1.36
CA GLU A 233 -9.99 -9.96 1.97
C GLU A 233 -9.62 -8.53 2.36
N TRP A 234 -10.57 -7.62 2.28
CA TRP A 234 -10.38 -6.24 2.72
C TRP A 234 -11.50 -5.82 3.66
N HIS A 235 -11.16 -5.62 4.91
CA HIS A 235 -12.10 -5.34 5.98
C HIS A 235 -12.06 -3.88 6.41
N GLY A 236 -13.23 -3.38 6.81
CA GLY A 236 -13.36 -2.15 7.59
C GLY A 236 -13.36 -2.45 9.09
N TYR A 237 -14.03 -1.58 9.83
CA TYR A 237 -14.29 -1.75 11.26
C TYR A 237 -15.71 -2.22 11.52
N ASP A 238 -15.96 -2.74 12.72
CA ASP A 238 -17.28 -3.24 13.11
C ASP A 238 -18.37 -2.16 13.02
N ASN A 239 -17.99 -0.89 13.18
CA ASN A 239 -18.86 0.29 13.10
C ASN A 239 -18.73 1.09 11.80
N SER A 240 -17.97 0.64 10.79
CA SER A 240 -17.72 1.43 9.57
C SER A 240 -18.73 1.15 8.43
N TRP A 241 -19.99 0.99 8.80
CA TRP A 241 -21.07 0.73 7.87
C TRP A 241 -21.83 1.99 7.50
N VAL A 242 -22.08 2.18 6.22
CA VAL A 242 -22.87 3.28 5.67
C VAL A 242 -23.93 2.77 4.71
N THR A 243 -24.93 3.58 4.45
CA THR A 243 -25.92 3.28 3.40
C THR A 243 -25.56 4.07 2.14
N VAL A 244 -25.43 3.37 1.04
CA VAL A 244 -25.22 3.94 -0.29
C VAL A 244 -26.30 3.37 -1.21
N ASP A 245 -27.10 4.23 -1.82
CA ASP A 245 -28.21 3.83 -2.71
C ASP A 245 -29.12 2.75 -2.11
N GLY A 246 -29.43 2.87 -0.82
CA GLY A 246 -30.27 1.91 -0.10
C GLY A 246 -29.56 0.60 0.32
N MET A 247 -28.29 0.40 -0.07
CA MET A 247 -27.49 -0.75 0.31
C MET A 247 -26.61 -0.45 1.51
N ARG A 248 -26.51 -1.38 2.44
CA ARG A 248 -25.55 -1.31 3.54
C ARG A 248 -24.17 -1.73 3.07
N VAL A 249 -23.21 -0.81 3.10
CA VAL A 249 -21.85 -1.00 2.60
C VAL A 249 -20.84 -0.75 3.73
N GLN A 250 -19.86 -1.63 3.91
CA GLN A 250 -18.74 -1.37 4.81
C GLN A 250 -17.69 -0.51 4.13
N SER A 251 -17.33 0.60 4.76
CA SER A 251 -16.13 1.35 4.39
C SER A 251 -14.90 0.63 4.92
N VAL A 252 -13.91 0.43 4.08
CA VAL A 252 -12.70 -0.32 4.44
C VAL A 252 -11.75 0.48 5.32
N SER A 253 -10.94 -0.22 6.12
CA SER A 253 -9.77 0.36 6.77
C SER A 253 -8.62 0.45 5.77
N GLY A 254 -8.03 1.65 5.64
CA GLY A 254 -6.93 1.88 4.73
C GLY A 254 -5.56 1.43 5.28
N GLY A 255 -5.45 1.06 6.56
CA GLY A 255 -4.14 0.75 7.13
C GLY A 255 -4.10 -0.29 8.25
N GLY A 256 -5.23 -0.73 8.74
CA GLY A 256 -5.28 -1.69 9.85
C GLY A 256 -4.85 -1.12 11.20
N HIS A 257 -4.88 0.20 11.36
CA HIS A 257 -4.43 0.86 12.59
C HIS A 257 -5.15 0.35 13.84
N TRP A 258 -6.47 0.14 13.73
CA TRP A 258 -7.32 -0.41 14.79
C TRP A 258 -7.96 -1.74 14.38
N GLY A 259 -7.21 -2.57 13.65
CA GLY A 259 -7.71 -3.78 12.99
C GLY A 259 -8.25 -3.51 11.59
N GLY A 260 -8.83 -4.50 10.96
CA GLY A 260 -9.27 -4.42 9.57
C GLY A 260 -8.10 -4.28 8.59
N GLY A 261 -8.35 -3.66 7.45
CA GLY A 261 -7.38 -3.53 6.37
C GLY A 261 -7.34 -4.76 5.44
N LEU A 262 -6.37 -4.77 4.55
CA LEU A 262 -6.20 -5.82 3.55
C LEU A 262 -5.44 -7.00 4.15
N ILE A 263 -5.99 -8.19 3.94
CA ILE A 263 -5.38 -9.48 4.24
C ILE A 263 -5.10 -10.14 2.90
N ILE A 264 -3.83 -10.44 2.60
CA ILE A 264 -3.41 -10.79 1.24
C ILE A 264 -2.12 -11.60 1.27
N SER A 265 -1.92 -12.46 0.27
CA SER A 265 -0.71 -13.25 0.10
C SER A 265 0.44 -12.47 -0.51
N SER A 266 1.67 -12.96 -0.30
CA SER A 266 2.86 -12.39 -0.93
C SER A 266 2.84 -12.53 -2.44
N ARG A 267 2.30 -13.62 -2.98
CA ARG A 267 2.16 -13.80 -4.43
C ARG A 267 1.21 -12.79 -5.04
N ASP A 268 0.09 -12.49 -4.39
CA ASP A 268 -0.83 -11.45 -4.86
C ASP A 268 -0.20 -10.06 -4.76
N HIS A 269 0.58 -9.80 -3.71
CA HIS A 269 1.40 -8.59 -3.60
C HIS A 269 2.39 -8.46 -4.75
N ALA A 270 3.04 -9.55 -5.13
CA ALA A 270 3.99 -9.53 -6.24
C ALA A 270 3.31 -9.26 -7.58
N ARG A 271 2.08 -9.75 -7.79
CA ARG A 271 1.26 -9.41 -8.98
C ARG A 271 0.95 -7.93 -9.02
N PHE A 272 0.55 -7.35 -7.90
CA PHE A 272 0.31 -5.91 -7.80
C PHE A 272 1.58 -5.09 -8.03
N GLY A 273 2.70 -5.49 -7.42
CA GLY A 273 4.00 -4.87 -7.67
C GLY A 273 4.42 -4.94 -9.13
N TYR A 274 4.18 -6.07 -9.78
CA TYR A 274 4.47 -6.24 -11.21
C TYR A 274 3.56 -5.37 -12.10
N LEU A 275 2.29 -5.20 -11.73
CA LEU A 275 1.41 -4.24 -12.39
C LEU A 275 1.97 -2.80 -12.28
N CYS A 276 2.48 -2.40 -11.12
CA CYS A 276 3.12 -1.10 -10.93
C CYS A 276 4.42 -0.98 -11.75
N LEU A 277 5.23 -2.04 -11.79
CA LEU A 277 6.45 -2.12 -12.60
C LEU A 277 6.12 -1.94 -14.11
N ARG A 278 4.96 -2.39 -14.55
CA ARG A 278 4.45 -2.26 -15.93
C ARG A 278 3.54 -1.04 -16.11
N HIS A 279 3.68 -0.04 -15.24
CA HIS A 279 2.95 1.24 -15.35
C HIS A 279 1.44 1.09 -15.52
N GLY A 280 0.84 0.10 -14.86
CA GLY A 280 -0.60 -0.14 -14.89
C GLY A 280 -1.09 -0.97 -16.09
N GLU A 281 -0.20 -1.57 -16.84
CA GLU A 281 -0.53 -2.50 -17.92
C GLU A 281 -0.33 -3.95 -17.51
N TRP A 282 -1.23 -4.82 -17.94
CA TRP A 282 -1.16 -6.26 -17.72
C TRP A 282 -1.59 -7.00 -18.96
N ASP A 283 -0.66 -7.73 -19.56
CA ASP A 283 -0.89 -8.58 -20.75
C ASP A 283 -1.69 -7.85 -21.86
N GLY A 284 -1.23 -6.66 -22.23
CA GLY A 284 -1.87 -5.82 -23.25
C GLY A 284 -3.15 -5.09 -22.81
N GLN A 285 -3.56 -5.24 -21.55
CA GLN A 285 -4.72 -4.54 -21.00
C GLN A 285 -4.30 -3.41 -20.06
N ARG A 286 -4.84 -2.22 -20.28
CA ARG A 286 -4.68 -1.09 -19.38
C ARG A 286 -5.57 -1.30 -18.14
N VAL A 287 -4.96 -1.50 -16.97
CA VAL A 287 -5.68 -1.63 -15.70
C VAL A 287 -5.91 -0.26 -15.09
N PHE A 288 -4.88 0.56 -15.02
CA PHE A 288 -4.97 2.00 -14.70
C PHE A 288 -3.94 2.78 -15.53
N SER A 289 -4.09 4.09 -15.61
CA SER A 289 -3.25 4.92 -16.49
C SER A 289 -1.79 4.96 -16.04
N ALA A 290 -0.86 5.05 -16.99
CA ALA A 290 0.56 5.27 -16.72
C ALA A 290 0.78 6.63 -16.02
N ASP A 291 -0.05 7.62 -16.28
CA ASP A 291 -0.01 8.91 -15.59
C ASP A 291 -0.25 8.78 -14.08
N TRP A 292 -1.06 7.81 -13.67
CA TRP A 292 -1.24 7.53 -12.25
C TRP A 292 0.08 7.16 -11.55
N VAL A 293 0.87 6.25 -12.15
CA VAL A 293 2.17 5.85 -11.58
C VAL A 293 3.09 7.06 -11.46
N ARG A 294 3.13 7.91 -12.48
CA ARG A 294 3.90 9.17 -12.45
C ARG A 294 3.44 10.08 -11.29
N ARG A 295 2.13 10.25 -11.10
CA ARG A 295 1.57 11.04 -9.99
C ARG A 295 1.88 10.43 -8.63
N ALA A 296 1.68 9.12 -8.47
CA ALA A 296 1.90 8.40 -7.23
C ALA A 296 3.38 8.38 -6.80
N THR A 297 4.30 8.49 -7.75
CA THR A 297 5.75 8.58 -7.51
C THR A 297 6.30 10.02 -7.54
N THR A 298 5.44 11.02 -7.56
CA THR A 298 5.84 12.42 -7.40
C THR A 298 5.97 12.75 -5.92
N PRO A 299 7.14 13.26 -5.47
CA PRO A 299 7.35 13.58 -4.06
C PRO A 299 6.35 14.62 -3.53
N THR A 300 5.85 14.37 -2.32
CA THR A 300 5.08 15.37 -1.58
C THR A 300 6.01 16.52 -1.19
N PRO A 301 5.66 17.80 -1.42
CA PRO A 301 6.56 18.92 -1.16
C PRO A 301 7.11 18.98 0.26
N SER A 302 6.32 18.58 1.24
CA SER A 302 6.70 18.57 2.66
C SER A 302 7.27 17.23 3.15
N ASN A 303 7.31 16.20 2.29
CA ASN A 303 7.93 14.91 2.57
C ASN A 303 8.43 14.25 1.26
N PRO A 304 9.69 14.42 0.89
CA PRO A 304 10.21 13.94 -0.39
C PRO A 304 10.29 12.43 -0.51
N THR A 305 10.18 11.68 0.60
CA THR A 305 10.17 10.21 0.59
C THR A 305 8.76 9.61 0.48
N TYR A 306 7.75 10.43 0.23
CA TYR A 306 6.35 9.99 0.17
C TYR A 306 5.63 10.56 -1.06
N GLY A 307 4.99 9.67 -1.79
CA GLY A 307 4.11 10.02 -2.89
C GLY A 307 2.64 9.94 -2.48
N TYR A 308 1.83 9.17 -3.21
CA TYR A 308 0.46 8.87 -2.79
C TYR A 308 0.43 7.64 -1.88
N MET A 309 -0.39 7.66 -0.87
CA MET A 309 -0.81 6.52 -0.05
C MET A 309 0.19 5.35 -0.02
N ASN A 310 1.25 5.49 0.77
CA ASN A 310 2.29 4.48 1.00
C ASN A 310 3.10 4.01 -0.23
N TRP A 311 3.18 4.85 -1.23
CA TRP A 311 4.25 4.81 -2.20
C TRP A 311 5.45 5.55 -1.57
N TYR A 312 6.38 4.79 -0.98
CA TYR A 312 7.60 5.33 -0.38
C TYR A 312 8.67 5.48 -1.46
N LEU A 313 9.15 6.71 -1.63
CA LEU A 313 10.01 7.10 -2.73
C LEU A 313 11.47 7.12 -2.29
N ASN A 314 12.35 6.64 -3.16
CA ASN A 314 13.78 6.62 -2.93
C ASN A 314 14.52 7.78 -3.63
N THR A 315 13.83 8.87 -3.95
CA THR A 315 14.31 9.97 -4.78
C THR A 315 15.67 10.52 -4.32
N ASN A 316 15.88 10.64 -3.00
CA ASN A 316 17.13 11.10 -2.41
C ASN A 316 18.02 9.96 -1.89
N ARG A 317 17.66 8.71 -2.16
CA ARG A 317 18.29 7.50 -1.60
C ARG A 317 18.37 7.46 -0.07
N GLU A 318 17.46 8.14 0.60
CA GLU A 318 17.42 8.18 2.07
C GLU A 318 16.90 6.86 2.66
N LEU A 319 15.90 6.26 2.02
CA LEU A 319 15.27 5.05 2.54
C LEU A 319 16.07 3.79 2.20
N LEU A 320 16.60 3.71 0.99
CA LEU A 320 17.34 2.58 0.43
C LEU A 320 18.59 3.10 -0.28
N PRO A 321 19.71 3.35 0.45
CA PRO A 321 20.88 4.03 -0.09
C PRO A 321 21.52 3.38 -1.30
N ASP A 322 21.47 2.04 -1.37
CA ASP A 322 22.08 1.26 -2.45
C ASP A 322 21.13 0.98 -3.62
N ALA A 323 19.86 1.38 -3.50
CA ALA A 323 18.86 1.20 -4.54
C ALA A 323 18.78 2.42 -5.47
N PRO A 324 18.28 2.24 -6.71
CA PRO A 324 18.07 3.36 -7.62
C PRO A 324 17.15 4.44 -7.03
N ALA A 325 17.44 5.70 -7.37
CA ALA A 325 16.59 6.82 -6.96
C ALA A 325 15.17 6.75 -7.56
N THR A 326 15.00 6.02 -8.66
CA THR A 326 13.72 5.77 -9.33
C THR A 326 12.93 4.63 -8.70
N SER A 327 13.54 3.82 -7.81
CA SER A 327 12.85 2.74 -7.11
C SER A 327 11.93 3.27 -6.01
N PHE A 328 10.94 2.48 -5.67
CA PHE A 328 10.01 2.79 -4.58
C PHE A 328 9.52 1.49 -3.92
N PHE A 329 8.85 1.62 -2.80
CA PHE A 329 8.17 0.47 -2.20
C PHE A 329 6.83 0.87 -1.57
N HIS A 330 5.92 -0.09 -1.53
CA HIS A 330 4.73 -0.02 -0.70
C HIS A 330 5.05 -0.62 0.65
N GLY A 331 4.73 0.08 1.72
CA GLY A 331 5.15 -0.33 3.06
C GLY A 331 4.03 -0.36 4.09
N GLY A 332 4.10 -1.32 5.00
CA GLY A 332 3.16 -1.48 6.11
C GLY A 332 3.85 -1.91 7.40
N GLN A 333 3.15 -1.76 8.53
CA GLN A 333 3.64 -2.16 9.85
C GLN A 333 4.10 -3.62 9.86
N GLY A 334 5.09 -3.94 10.68
CA GLY A 334 5.78 -5.23 10.62
C GLY A 334 6.75 -5.31 9.44
N ARG A 335 6.93 -4.21 8.72
CA ARG A 335 7.64 -4.04 7.48
C ARG A 335 7.24 -5.11 6.46
N ASN A 336 5.96 -5.03 6.09
CA ASN A 336 5.45 -5.67 4.90
C ASN A 336 5.76 -4.77 3.72
N VAL A 337 6.45 -5.30 2.71
CA VAL A 337 7.02 -4.50 1.62
C VAL A 337 6.76 -5.12 0.27
N ILE A 338 6.39 -4.28 -0.68
CA ILE A 338 6.46 -4.56 -2.11
C ILE A 338 7.44 -3.55 -2.71
N TYR A 339 8.67 -3.98 -2.97
CA TYR A 339 9.69 -3.16 -3.60
C TYR A 339 9.60 -3.28 -5.12
N VAL A 340 9.69 -2.15 -5.82
CA VAL A 340 9.58 -2.04 -7.28
C VAL A 340 10.77 -1.26 -7.83
N ASP A 341 11.45 -1.83 -8.81
CA ASP A 341 12.68 -1.28 -9.39
C ASP A 341 12.64 -1.39 -10.92
N TRP A 342 12.46 -0.26 -11.58
CA TRP A 342 12.40 -0.18 -13.02
C TRP A 342 13.76 -0.39 -13.70
N GLU A 343 14.86 0.02 -13.05
CA GLU A 343 16.21 -0.10 -13.64
C GLU A 343 16.67 -1.56 -13.75
N HIS A 344 16.22 -2.40 -12.79
CA HIS A 344 16.59 -3.82 -12.75
C HIS A 344 15.46 -4.75 -13.20
N ASP A 345 14.31 -4.20 -13.59
CA ASP A 345 13.09 -4.95 -13.93
C ASP A 345 12.73 -5.96 -12.83
N LEU A 346 12.58 -5.47 -11.61
CA LEU A 346 12.58 -6.25 -10.39
C LEU A 346 11.39 -5.89 -9.49
N VAL A 347 10.74 -6.91 -8.93
CA VAL A 347 9.80 -6.79 -7.80
C VAL A 347 10.30 -7.70 -6.68
N VAL A 348 10.32 -7.19 -5.46
CA VAL A 348 10.66 -7.97 -4.27
C VAL A 348 9.56 -7.80 -3.23
N VAL A 349 9.00 -8.91 -2.78
CA VAL A 349 8.07 -8.93 -1.65
C VAL A 349 8.78 -9.50 -0.44
N ALA A 350 8.77 -8.76 0.66
CA ALA A 350 9.25 -9.24 1.95
C ALA A 350 8.15 -9.05 2.98
N ARG A 351 7.82 -10.12 3.71
CA ARG A 351 6.84 -10.10 4.79
C ARG A 351 7.56 -10.25 6.12
N TRP A 352 7.28 -9.30 7.03
CA TRP A 352 7.72 -9.35 8.41
C TRP A 352 9.24 -9.20 8.58
N ILE A 353 9.86 -8.28 7.87
CA ILE A 353 11.27 -7.94 8.08
C ILE A 353 11.40 -6.80 9.13
N ASP A 354 12.45 -6.82 9.94
CA ASP A 354 12.74 -5.70 10.83
C ASP A 354 12.97 -4.40 10.06
N ASN A 355 12.46 -3.29 10.59
CA ASN A 355 12.55 -1.99 9.93
C ASN A 355 13.98 -1.58 9.56
N ALA A 356 14.92 -1.78 10.49
CA ALA A 356 16.31 -1.41 10.31
C ALA A 356 17.06 -2.34 9.33
N ALA A 357 16.51 -3.54 9.10
CA ALA A 357 17.12 -4.55 8.23
C ALA A 357 16.75 -4.38 6.74
N LEU A 358 15.67 -3.65 6.43
CA LEU A 358 15.20 -3.53 5.04
C LEU A 358 16.25 -2.98 4.08
N PRO A 359 17.01 -1.90 4.38
CA PRO A 359 18.01 -1.40 3.45
C PRO A 359 19.09 -2.42 3.10
N GLU A 360 19.60 -3.17 4.08
CA GLU A 360 20.60 -4.20 3.86
C GLU A 360 20.04 -5.40 3.08
N PHE A 361 18.80 -5.80 3.36
CA PHE A 361 18.14 -6.85 2.60
C PHE A 361 18.03 -6.48 1.11
N ILE A 362 17.58 -5.27 0.79
CA ILE A 362 17.49 -4.78 -0.60
C ILE A 362 18.88 -4.67 -1.22
N ARG A 363 19.89 -4.20 -0.47
CA ARG A 363 21.27 -4.15 -0.95
C ARG A 363 21.76 -5.54 -1.38
N LEU A 364 21.49 -6.57 -0.57
CA LEU A 364 21.86 -7.96 -0.91
C LEU A 364 21.14 -8.45 -2.16
N VAL A 365 19.84 -8.20 -2.28
CA VAL A 365 19.10 -8.59 -3.49
C VAL A 365 19.66 -7.91 -4.73
N LEU A 366 19.97 -6.61 -4.65
CA LEU A 366 20.54 -5.86 -5.78
C LEU A 366 21.97 -6.30 -6.10
N ALA A 367 22.77 -6.68 -5.10
CA ALA A 367 24.11 -7.23 -5.31
C ALA A 367 24.09 -8.57 -6.08
N ALA A 368 22.96 -9.27 -6.09
CA ALA A 368 22.80 -10.48 -6.87
C ALA A 368 22.57 -10.22 -8.37
N VAL A 369 22.22 -9.02 -8.76
CA VAL A 369 21.98 -8.64 -10.17
C VAL A 369 23.32 -8.57 -10.91
N LYS A 370 23.43 -9.26 -12.04
CA LYS A 370 24.62 -9.32 -12.89
C LYS A 370 24.47 -8.42 -14.11
#